data_421ee9ef3df808febfb924029d65c336
#
_entry.id   421ee9ef3df808febfb924029d65c336
#
_cell.length_a   1.000
_cell.length_b   1.000
_cell.length_c   1.000
_cell.angle_alpha   90.00
_cell.angle_beta   90.00
_cell.angle_gamma   90.00
#
_symmetry.space_group_name_H-M   'P 1'
#
loop_
_entity.id
_entity.type
_entity.pdbx_description
1 polymer ?
#
loop_
_entity_poly.entity_id
_entity_poly.type
_entity_poly.pdbx_seq_one_letter_code
_entity_poly.pdbx_strand_id
1 'polypeptide(L)'
;MFNRRLYFVISDEAQAMQVVNDLEAKGVNHRYMHAIAGKGAALTRLPPATERQRQDAGWRLERIAWTGDLTLFFLGLVGLIASLVWASPAGSLLSFVLMALTVVAGVLFAMRVPDTHLDEFRGALSHSEILLMVDVPRQRVAEIEELVRRRHPEAIPGGTGWTIEALHI
;
A
#
# COMPACT_ATOMS: atom_id res chain seq x y z
N MET A 1 7.62 -4.82 14.41
CA MET A 1 7.98 -3.44 14.00
C MET A 1 7.29 -3.22 12.66
N PHE A 2 6.47 -2.18 12.52
CA PHE A 2 5.73 -1.97 11.27
C PHE A 2 6.69 -1.36 10.23
N ASN A 3 6.97 -2.10 9.16
CA ASN A 3 7.74 -1.63 8.03
C ASN A 3 6.81 -0.93 7.03
N ARG A 4 7.35 0.01 6.29
CA ARG A 4 6.72 0.68 5.16
C ARG A 4 7.50 0.34 3.90
N ARG A 5 6.80 0.15 2.80
CA ARG A 5 7.38 -0.07 1.49
C ARG A 5 7.41 1.24 0.74
N LEU A 6 8.61 1.65 0.35
CA LEU A 6 8.83 2.77 -0.55
C LEU A 6 8.89 2.25 -1.98
N TYR A 7 8.33 3.01 -2.90
CA TYR A 7 8.35 2.71 -4.32
C TYR A 7 9.11 3.79 -5.06
N PHE A 8 10.04 3.37 -5.94
CA PHE A 8 10.78 4.27 -6.82
C PHE A 8 10.71 3.73 -8.24
N VAL A 9 10.27 4.57 -9.17
CA VAL A 9 10.28 4.26 -10.60
C VAL A 9 11.61 4.76 -11.18
N ILE A 10 12.35 3.89 -11.85
CA ILE A 10 13.69 4.15 -12.34
C ILE A 10 13.78 3.65 -13.78
N SER A 11 14.45 4.40 -14.65
CA SER A 11 14.47 4.15 -16.08
C SER A 11 15.24 2.88 -16.46
N ASP A 12 16.32 2.54 -15.76
CA ASP A 12 17.16 1.39 -16.08
C ASP A 12 17.79 0.71 -14.85
N GLU A 13 18.35 -0.49 -15.05
CA GLU A 13 18.96 -1.29 -13.99
C GLU A 13 20.25 -0.67 -13.44
N ALA A 14 21.00 0.07 -14.24
CA ALA A 14 22.26 0.68 -13.80
C ALA A 14 22.00 1.79 -12.78
N GLN A 15 21.00 2.63 -13.04
CA GLN A 15 20.55 3.66 -12.09
C GLN A 15 19.93 3.01 -10.84
N ALA A 16 19.12 1.96 -11.00
CA ALA A 16 18.54 1.25 -9.88
C ALA A 16 19.61 0.65 -8.96
N MET A 17 20.71 0.12 -9.53
CA MET A 17 21.85 -0.36 -8.75
C MET A 17 22.57 0.75 -8.00
N GLN A 18 22.69 1.95 -8.56
CA GLN A 18 23.28 3.10 -7.84
C GLN A 18 22.44 3.48 -6.62
N VAL A 19 21.10 3.52 -6.78
CA VAL A 19 20.17 3.74 -5.66
C VAL A 19 20.35 2.67 -4.59
N VAL A 20 20.39 1.39 -4.97
CA VAL A 20 20.59 0.26 -4.05
C VAL A 20 21.91 0.40 -3.29
N ASN A 21 23.02 0.69 -3.96
CA ASN A 21 24.33 0.85 -3.32
C ASN A 21 24.34 2.00 -2.29
N ASP A 22 23.70 3.11 -2.63
CA ASP A 22 23.59 4.24 -1.70
C ASP A 22 22.70 3.92 -0.49
N LEU A 23 21.64 3.16 -0.68
CA LEU A 23 20.78 2.67 0.39
C LEU A 23 21.51 1.66 1.31
N GLU A 24 22.31 0.77 0.73
CA GLU A 24 23.17 -0.16 1.50
C GLU A 24 24.20 0.60 2.33
N ALA A 25 24.83 1.61 1.76
CA ALA A 25 25.77 2.48 2.48
C ALA A 25 25.10 3.21 3.65
N LYS A 26 23.77 3.37 3.63
CA LYS A 26 22.95 3.91 4.73
C LYS A 26 22.40 2.82 5.66
N GLY A 27 22.84 1.58 5.48
CA GLY A 27 22.49 0.48 6.36
C GLY A 27 21.09 -0.12 6.09
N VAL A 28 20.54 0.08 4.89
CA VAL A 28 19.37 -0.70 4.43
C VAL A 28 19.90 -2.03 3.89
N ASN A 29 19.46 -3.14 4.48
CA ASN A 29 19.94 -4.44 4.05
C ASN A 29 19.33 -4.83 2.70
N HIS A 30 20.14 -5.40 1.81
CA HIS A 30 19.77 -5.83 0.46
C HIS A 30 18.52 -6.73 0.41
N ARG A 31 18.31 -7.56 1.40
CA ARG A 31 17.11 -8.44 1.52
C ARG A 31 15.79 -7.69 1.63
N TYR A 32 15.83 -6.41 1.96
CA TYR A 32 14.65 -5.54 2.03
C TYR A 32 14.46 -4.67 0.78
N MET A 33 15.27 -4.92 -0.26
CA MET A 33 15.19 -4.24 -1.54
C MET A 33 14.86 -5.24 -2.64
N HIS A 34 13.81 -4.97 -3.40
CA HIS A 34 13.33 -5.84 -4.48
C HIS A 34 12.96 -5.02 -5.69
N ALA A 35 13.12 -5.59 -6.87
CA ALA A 35 12.79 -4.91 -8.11
C ALA A 35 11.79 -5.69 -8.95
N ILE A 36 10.92 -4.96 -9.64
CA ILE A 36 10.06 -5.49 -10.69
C ILE A 36 10.49 -4.85 -12.00
N ALA A 37 10.88 -5.67 -12.96
CA ALA A 37 11.18 -5.19 -14.31
C ALA A 37 9.90 -4.96 -15.10
N GLY A 38 9.85 -3.86 -15.83
CA GLY A 38 8.85 -3.62 -16.85
C GLY A 38 8.99 -4.56 -18.05
N LYS A 39 8.06 -4.48 -18.98
CA LYS A 39 8.09 -5.31 -20.20
C LYS A 39 9.34 -5.02 -21.02
N GLY A 40 10.16 -6.07 -21.25
CA GLY A 40 11.41 -5.95 -22.02
C GLY A 40 12.65 -5.54 -21.23
N ALA A 41 12.52 -5.13 -19.98
CA ALA A 41 13.65 -4.93 -19.09
C ALA A 41 14.04 -6.26 -18.44
N ALA A 42 15.34 -6.53 -18.33
CA ALA A 42 15.87 -7.70 -17.66
C ALA A 42 16.52 -7.28 -16.34
N LEU A 43 16.26 -8.01 -15.28
CA LEU A 43 16.97 -7.86 -14.00
C LEU A 43 18.09 -8.91 -13.97
N THR A 44 19.33 -8.44 -14.01
CA THR A 44 20.51 -9.31 -13.95
C THR A 44 21.25 -9.22 -12.63
N ARG A 45 21.14 -8.10 -11.93
CA ARG A 45 21.88 -7.79 -10.69
C ARG A 45 20.98 -7.51 -9.51
N LEU A 46 19.74 -7.05 -9.75
CA LEU A 46 18.78 -6.74 -8.70
C LEU A 46 17.98 -7.98 -8.32
N PRO A 47 17.70 -8.21 -7.02
CA PRO A 47 16.85 -9.31 -6.59
C PRO A 47 15.42 -9.09 -7.12
N PRO A 48 14.90 -10.05 -7.91
CA PRO A 48 13.55 -9.94 -8.43
C PRO A 48 12.55 -10.05 -7.27
N ALA A 49 11.47 -9.28 -7.36
CA ALA A 49 10.36 -9.40 -6.42
C ALA A 49 9.74 -10.79 -6.50
N THR A 50 9.50 -11.40 -5.35
CA THR A 50 8.80 -12.67 -5.25
C THR A 50 7.34 -12.53 -5.66
N GLU A 51 6.68 -13.66 -6.02
CA GLU A 51 5.26 -13.66 -6.39
C GLU A 51 4.37 -13.06 -5.29
N ARG A 52 4.70 -13.31 -4.02
CA ARG A 52 4.00 -12.72 -2.86
C ARG A 52 4.17 -11.19 -2.78
N GLN A 53 5.32 -10.68 -3.15
CA GLN A 53 5.62 -9.24 -3.16
C GLN A 53 4.98 -8.53 -4.37
N ARG A 54 4.75 -9.25 -5.47
CA ARG A 54 3.99 -8.78 -6.63
C ARG A 54 2.47 -8.78 -6.39
N GLN A 55 1.99 -9.62 -5.47
CA GLN A 55 0.59 -9.61 -5.06
C GLN A 55 0.42 -8.55 -3.98
N ASP A 56 -0.31 -7.50 -4.32
CA ASP A 56 -0.67 -6.45 -3.35
C ASP A 56 -1.70 -7.00 -2.35
N ALA A 57 -1.18 -7.63 -1.28
CA ALA A 57 -2.03 -8.15 -0.22
C ALA A 57 -2.73 -7.02 0.55
N GLY A 58 -2.16 -5.80 0.54
CA GLY A 58 -2.78 -4.59 1.08
C GLY A 58 -4.11 -4.29 0.38
N TRP A 59 -4.13 -4.33 -0.95
CA TRP A 59 -5.34 -4.13 -1.75
C TRP A 59 -6.45 -5.15 -1.46
N ARG A 60 -6.08 -6.43 -1.25
CA ARG A 60 -7.07 -7.46 -0.89
C ARG A 60 -7.71 -7.19 0.46
N LEU A 61 -6.92 -6.84 1.48
CA LEU A 61 -7.41 -6.48 2.81
C LEU A 61 -8.27 -5.21 2.76
N GLU A 62 -7.82 -4.20 2.03
CA GLU A 62 -8.56 -2.97 1.82
C GLU A 62 -9.91 -3.24 1.17
N ARG A 63 -9.94 -4.03 0.09
CA ARG A 63 -11.19 -4.39 -0.59
C ARG A 63 -12.15 -5.15 0.33
N ILE A 64 -11.62 -6.09 1.14
CA ILE A 64 -12.43 -6.84 2.11
C ILE A 64 -12.97 -5.89 3.18
N ALA A 65 -12.14 -4.99 3.70
CA ALA A 65 -12.54 -4.01 4.73
C ALA A 65 -13.63 -3.07 4.19
N TRP A 66 -13.44 -2.48 3.00
CA TRP A 66 -14.44 -1.64 2.34
C TRP A 66 -15.74 -2.38 2.06
N THR A 67 -15.66 -3.61 1.51
CA THR A 67 -16.85 -4.40 1.22
C THR A 67 -17.60 -4.77 2.50
N GLY A 68 -16.88 -5.13 3.55
CA GLY A 68 -17.47 -5.45 4.86
C GLY A 68 -18.15 -4.24 5.50
N ASP A 69 -17.48 -3.09 5.49
CA ASP A 69 -17.99 -1.84 6.06
C ASP A 69 -19.27 -1.37 5.34
N LEU A 70 -19.25 -1.33 4.00
CA LEU A 70 -20.42 -1.00 3.20
C LEU A 70 -21.57 -1.99 3.42
N THR A 71 -21.27 -3.28 3.53
CA THR A 71 -22.32 -4.31 3.79
C THR A 71 -22.97 -4.06 5.13
N LEU A 72 -22.22 -3.79 6.19
CA LEU A 72 -22.73 -3.47 7.51
C LEU A 72 -23.55 -2.17 7.51
N PHE A 73 -23.09 -1.14 6.78
CA PHE A 73 -23.85 0.10 6.62
C PHE A 73 -25.21 -0.13 5.98
N PHE A 74 -25.27 -0.88 4.86
CA PHE A 74 -26.54 -1.17 4.18
C PHE A 74 -27.44 -2.09 5.00
N LEU A 75 -26.91 -3.04 5.76
CA LEU A 75 -27.70 -3.82 6.71
C LEU A 75 -28.30 -2.93 7.80
N GLY A 76 -27.53 -1.98 8.33
CA GLY A 76 -28.02 -0.97 9.25
C GLY A 76 -29.13 -0.12 8.63
N LEU A 77 -29.00 0.29 7.37
CA LEU A 77 -30.03 1.06 6.65
C LEU A 77 -31.32 0.27 6.47
N VAL A 78 -31.23 -1.00 6.06
CA VAL A 78 -32.40 -1.89 5.95
C VAL A 78 -33.05 -2.09 7.31
N GLY A 79 -32.26 -2.32 8.36
CA GLY A 79 -32.74 -2.43 9.73
C GLY A 79 -33.43 -1.17 10.22
N LEU A 80 -32.90 0.02 9.87
CA LEU A 80 -33.54 1.30 10.20
C LEU A 80 -34.90 1.43 9.54
N ILE A 81 -34.99 1.16 8.24
CA ILE A 81 -36.26 1.23 7.50
C ILE A 81 -37.28 0.25 8.10
N ALA A 82 -36.87 -0.99 8.36
CA ALA A 82 -37.73 -1.99 8.98
C ALA A 82 -38.21 -1.55 10.36
N SER A 83 -37.32 -1.04 11.20
CA SER A 83 -37.67 -0.59 12.56
C SER A 83 -38.64 0.61 12.57
N LEU A 84 -38.55 1.49 11.58
CA LEU A 84 -39.49 2.59 11.39
C LEU A 84 -40.88 2.07 10.98
N VAL A 85 -40.91 1.10 10.06
CA VAL A 85 -42.21 0.47 9.66
C VAL A 85 -42.90 -0.22 10.80
N TRP A 86 -42.15 -0.92 11.67
CA TRP A 86 -42.72 -1.62 12.85
C TRP A 86 -42.76 -0.75 14.10
N ALA A 87 -42.54 0.56 13.98
CA ALA A 87 -42.54 1.53 15.08
C ALA A 87 -41.72 1.07 16.30
N SER A 88 -40.52 0.52 16.06
CA SER A 88 -39.60 0.04 17.08
C SER A 88 -38.50 1.06 17.40
N PRO A 89 -38.62 1.88 18.47
CA PRO A 89 -37.60 2.90 18.77
C PRO A 89 -36.24 2.29 19.09
N ALA A 90 -36.22 1.15 19.78
CA ALA A 90 -34.96 0.45 20.09
C ALA A 90 -34.26 -0.07 18.83
N GLY A 91 -35.01 -0.61 17.87
CA GLY A 91 -34.51 -1.05 16.59
C GLY A 91 -33.94 0.11 15.76
N SER A 92 -34.64 1.26 15.74
CA SER A 92 -34.19 2.46 15.06
C SER A 92 -32.88 3.01 15.65
N LEU A 93 -32.78 3.06 16.97
CA LEU A 93 -31.58 3.52 17.67
C LEU A 93 -30.40 2.59 17.38
N LEU A 94 -30.57 1.27 17.46
CA LEU A 94 -29.53 0.30 17.22
C LEU A 94 -29.01 0.39 15.79
N SER A 95 -29.90 0.47 14.80
CA SER A 95 -29.56 0.60 13.39
C SER A 95 -28.81 1.92 13.11
N PHE A 96 -29.25 3.02 13.71
CA PHE A 96 -28.58 4.30 13.58
C PHE A 96 -27.16 4.28 14.16
N VAL A 97 -26.99 3.69 15.35
CA VAL A 97 -25.68 3.54 15.99
C VAL A 97 -24.76 2.67 15.11
N LEU A 98 -25.25 1.57 14.56
CA LEU A 98 -24.47 0.73 13.64
C LEU A 98 -24.01 1.52 12.42
N MET A 99 -24.90 2.26 11.77
CA MET A 99 -24.54 3.10 10.61
C MET A 99 -23.51 4.18 10.98
N ALA A 100 -23.69 4.83 12.14
CA ALA A 100 -22.72 5.85 12.59
C ALA A 100 -21.33 5.24 12.85
N LEU A 101 -21.26 4.05 13.44
CA LEU A 101 -20.00 3.35 13.68
C LEU A 101 -19.31 2.95 12.37
N THR A 102 -20.03 2.46 11.36
CA THR A 102 -19.45 2.13 10.06
C THR A 102 -18.92 3.39 9.37
N VAL A 103 -19.64 4.49 9.36
CA VAL A 103 -19.14 5.75 8.79
C VAL A 103 -17.85 6.20 9.48
N VAL A 104 -17.80 6.17 10.81
CA VAL A 104 -16.58 6.53 11.56
C VAL A 104 -15.43 5.58 11.23
N ALA A 105 -15.70 4.27 11.19
CA ALA A 105 -14.69 3.27 10.84
C ALA A 105 -14.16 3.47 9.43
N GLY A 106 -15.03 3.69 8.44
CA GLY A 106 -14.67 3.96 7.05
C GLY A 106 -13.82 5.22 6.91
N VAL A 107 -14.18 6.32 7.56
CA VAL A 107 -13.39 7.57 7.56
C VAL A 107 -12.02 7.36 8.18
N LEU A 108 -11.94 6.72 9.36
CA LEU A 108 -10.67 6.45 10.04
C LEU A 108 -9.79 5.51 9.21
N PHE A 109 -10.40 4.55 8.50
CA PHE A 109 -9.71 3.66 7.59
C PHE A 109 -9.14 4.44 6.41
N ALA A 110 -9.97 5.24 5.72
CA ALA A 110 -9.54 6.07 4.58
C ALA A 110 -8.39 7.03 4.94
N MET A 111 -8.41 7.62 6.15
CA MET A 111 -7.33 8.52 6.60
C MET A 111 -6.01 7.82 6.92
N ARG A 112 -6.01 6.49 7.11
CA ARG A 112 -4.83 5.72 7.54
C ARG A 112 -4.25 4.80 6.50
N VAL A 113 -5.04 4.43 5.49
CA VAL A 113 -4.58 3.56 4.40
C VAL A 113 -3.75 4.39 3.42
N PRO A 114 -2.53 3.98 3.07
CA PRO A 114 -1.76 4.62 2.01
C PRO A 114 -2.40 4.34 0.65
N ASP A 115 -2.53 5.36 -0.16
CA ASP A 115 -3.20 5.28 -1.48
C ASP A 115 -2.35 4.61 -2.57
N THR A 116 -1.14 4.13 -2.24
CA THR A 116 -0.20 3.63 -3.24
C THR A 116 -0.36 2.14 -3.48
N HIS A 117 -0.84 1.77 -4.65
CA HIS A 117 -1.00 0.40 -5.12
C HIS A 117 -0.09 0.08 -6.29
N LEU A 118 0.35 -1.19 -6.41
CA LEU A 118 1.19 -1.67 -7.53
C LEU A 118 0.53 -1.43 -8.90
N ASP A 119 -0.79 -1.37 -8.95
CA ASP A 119 -1.54 -1.11 -10.18
C ASP A 119 -1.27 0.29 -10.77
N GLU A 120 -0.91 1.27 -9.97
CA GLU A 120 -0.55 2.62 -10.41
C GLU A 120 0.73 2.64 -11.24
N PHE A 121 1.63 1.66 -11.02
CA PHE A 121 2.89 1.54 -11.75
C PHE A 121 2.79 0.72 -13.04
N ARG A 122 1.58 0.26 -13.43
CA ARG A 122 1.39 -0.48 -14.70
C ARG A 122 1.84 0.34 -15.91
N GLY A 123 1.64 1.66 -15.87
CA GLY A 123 2.11 2.58 -16.90
C GLY A 123 3.63 2.52 -17.04
N ALA A 124 4.35 2.77 -15.96
CA ALA A 124 5.80 2.73 -15.90
C ALA A 124 6.37 1.37 -16.34
N LEU A 125 5.82 0.28 -15.79
CA LEU A 125 6.20 -1.08 -16.14
C LEU A 125 5.91 -1.44 -17.61
N SER A 126 4.94 -0.80 -18.25
CA SER A 126 4.67 -0.97 -19.68
C SER A 126 5.71 -0.29 -20.57
N HIS A 127 6.43 0.72 -20.05
CA HIS A 127 7.50 1.47 -20.75
C HIS A 127 8.91 0.96 -20.42
N SER A 128 9.04 -0.28 -19.96
CA SER A 128 10.33 -0.92 -19.65
C SER A 128 11.05 -0.33 -18.44
N GLU A 129 10.38 0.49 -17.63
CA GLU A 129 10.93 1.04 -16.40
C GLU A 129 11.02 -0.02 -15.29
N ILE A 130 11.84 0.24 -14.30
CA ILE A 130 12.05 -0.65 -13.15
C ILE A 130 11.39 -0.02 -11.93
N LEU A 131 10.56 -0.80 -11.26
CA LEU A 131 9.99 -0.44 -9.96
C LEU A 131 10.87 -1.03 -8.86
N LEU A 132 11.62 -0.17 -8.16
CA LEU A 132 12.39 -0.55 -6.98
C LEU A 132 11.52 -0.39 -5.74
N MET A 133 11.42 -1.46 -4.96
CA MET A 133 10.70 -1.53 -3.69
C MET A 133 11.69 -1.63 -2.54
N VAL A 134 11.55 -0.78 -1.54
CA VAL A 134 12.44 -0.72 -0.37
C VAL A 134 11.62 -0.78 0.91
N ASP A 135 11.80 -1.83 1.70
CA ASP A 135 11.12 -2.02 2.96
C ASP A 135 11.92 -1.43 4.12
N VAL A 136 11.41 -0.38 4.75
CA VAL A 136 12.09 0.33 5.84
C VAL A 136 11.17 0.55 7.04
N PRO A 137 11.73 0.66 8.26
CA PRO A 137 10.97 1.07 9.42
C PRO A 137 10.33 2.45 9.20
N ARG A 138 9.10 2.62 9.70
CA ARG A 138 8.33 3.87 9.53
C ARG A 138 9.13 5.14 9.88
N GLN A 139 9.99 5.06 10.88
CA GLN A 139 10.78 6.21 11.34
C GLN A 139 11.84 6.64 10.30
N ARG A 140 12.26 5.74 9.41
CA ARG A 140 13.30 6.00 8.41
C ARG A 140 12.76 6.39 7.03
N VAL A 141 11.45 6.37 6.84
CA VAL A 141 10.80 6.68 5.54
C VAL A 141 11.26 8.03 5.02
N ALA A 142 11.08 9.10 5.79
CA ALA A 142 11.45 10.46 5.37
C ALA A 142 12.96 10.61 5.10
N GLU A 143 13.82 9.95 5.89
CA GLU A 143 15.28 9.94 5.69
C GLU A 143 15.65 9.33 4.33
N ILE A 144 15.05 8.17 4.02
CA ILE A 144 15.35 7.42 2.80
C ILE A 144 14.78 8.11 1.56
N GLU A 145 13.56 8.63 1.62
CA GLU A 145 12.98 9.42 0.52
C GLU A 145 13.83 10.65 0.20
N GLU A 146 14.26 11.39 1.24
CA GLU A 146 15.08 12.57 1.06
C GLU A 146 16.47 12.22 0.50
N LEU A 147 17.06 11.10 0.93
CA LEU A 147 18.33 10.62 0.40
C LEU A 147 18.23 10.35 -1.10
N VAL A 148 17.22 9.56 -1.52
CA VAL A 148 17.01 9.21 -2.92
C VAL A 148 16.71 10.47 -3.73
N ARG A 149 15.82 11.33 -3.29
CA ARG A 149 15.47 12.58 -3.97
C ARG A 149 16.69 13.49 -4.23
N ARG A 150 17.63 13.55 -3.27
CA ARG A 150 18.82 14.41 -3.40
C ARG A 150 19.91 13.82 -4.29
N ARG A 151 20.11 12.51 -4.22
CA ARG A 151 21.22 11.85 -4.94
C ARG A 151 20.81 11.29 -6.28
N HIS A 152 19.54 10.95 -6.41
CA HIS A 152 18.96 10.28 -7.57
C HIS A 152 17.69 11.01 -8.02
N PRO A 153 17.81 12.25 -8.53
CA PRO A 153 16.65 13.03 -8.99
C PRO A 153 15.91 12.38 -10.17
N GLU A 154 16.53 11.43 -10.85
CA GLU A 154 15.96 10.59 -11.91
C GLU A 154 15.02 9.50 -11.35
N ALA A 155 15.18 9.11 -10.09
CA ALA A 155 14.30 8.15 -9.44
C ALA A 155 13.01 8.84 -8.99
N ILE A 156 11.91 8.53 -9.65
CA ILE A 156 10.61 9.14 -9.36
C ILE A 156 10.00 8.44 -8.14
N PRO A 157 9.74 9.14 -7.03
CA PRO A 157 9.08 8.55 -5.88
C PRO A 157 7.64 8.19 -6.22
N GLY A 158 7.28 6.92 -6.05
CA GLY A 158 5.95 6.38 -6.27
C GLY A 158 5.09 6.31 -5.00
N GLY A 159 5.56 6.90 -3.89
CA GLY A 159 4.84 6.89 -2.62
C GLY A 159 5.18 5.73 -1.70
N THR A 160 4.35 5.53 -0.67
CA THR A 160 4.58 4.53 0.38
C THR A 160 3.41 3.56 0.50
N GLY A 161 3.70 2.26 0.57
CA GLY A 161 2.73 1.20 0.80
C GLY A 161 2.90 0.49 2.15
N TRP A 162 2.02 -0.46 2.42
CA TRP A 162 2.12 -1.35 3.58
C TRP A 162 2.92 -2.60 3.23
N THR A 163 3.80 -3.03 4.13
CA THR A 163 4.39 -4.37 4.06
C THR A 163 3.66 -5.33 5.00
N ILE A 164 3.18 -6.44 4.46
CA ILE A 164 2.45 -7.47 5.24
C ILE A 164 3.42 -8.50 5.85
N GLU A 165 4.72 -8.35 5.70
CA GLU A 165 5.69 -9.22 6.39
C GLU A 165 5.64 -9.13 7.93
N ALA A 166 4.83 -8.23 8.50
CA ALA A 166 4.58 -8.17 9.94
C ALA A 166 3.60 -9.24 10.45
N LEU A 167 2.87 -9.90 9.56
CA LEU A 167 2.05 -11.06 9.88
C LEU A 167 2.80 -12.30 9.37
N HIS A 168 3.59 -12.91 10.26
CA HIS A 168 4.08 -14.28 10.08
C HIS A 168 2.88 -15.23 10.00
N ILE A 169 2.21 -15.29 8.84
CA ILE A 169 1.26 -16.33 8.48
C ILE A 169 1.64 -16.86 7.11
#